data_caa6ba22eb33bf1b832c8d9a99dc6bdd
#
_entry.id   caa6ba22eb33bf1b832c8d9a99dc6bdd
#
_cell.length_a   1.000
_cell.length_b   1.000
_cell.length_c   1.000
_cell.angle_alpha   90.00
_cell.angle_beta   90.00
_cell.angle_gamma   90.00
#
_symmetry.space_group_name_H-M   'P 1'
#
loop_
_entity.id
_entity.type
_entity.pdbx_description
1 polymer ?
#
loop_
_entity_poly.entity_id
_entity_poly.type
_entity_poly.pdbx_seq_one_letter_code
_entity_poly.pdbx_strand_id
1 'polypeptide(L)'
;MTFSRSLAIALLTTTCLFAGAVQAEGPPSKGEQALKYRKSLYQVLAWNFGPMGAMAQGKVPYDAAEFSRRADRVALIAPMLSEGFPAETRDLPNSELKPAMWANRADFDAKMKDLVDRSANLATAAKAGDFAQSKAAFFDTANTCKACHDKYKNE
;
A
#
# COMPACT_ATOMS: atom_id res chain seq x y z
N MET A 1 -79.99 2.06 39.28
CA MET A 1 -79.78 1.66 37.88
C MET A 1 -78.83 2.68 37.26
N THR A 2 -77.53 2.41 37.26
CA THR A 2 -76.49 3.27 36.70
C THR A 2 -75.60 2.48 35.78
N PHE A 3 -75.73 2.78 34.49
CA PHE A 3 -74.87 2.18 33.42
C PHE A 3 -73.52 2.90 33.37
N SER A 4 -72.48 2.18 33.70
CA SER A 4 -71.09 2.66 33.49
C SER A 4 -70.65 2.35 32.05
N ARG A 5 -70.32 3.40 31.28
CA ARG A 5 -69.77 3.27 29.93
C ARG A 5 -68.26 3.34 30.04
N SER A 6 -67.59 2.19 29.86
CA SER A 6 -66.15 2.11 29.76
C SER A 6 -65.69 2.55 28.36
N LEU A 7 -64.92 3.62 28.29
CA LEU A 7 -64.33 4.14 27.06
C LEU A 7 -62.97 3.45 26.88
N ALA A 8 -62.85 2.55 25.87
CA ALA A 8 -61.61 1.92 25.49
C ALA A 8 -60.87 2.86 24.53
N ILE A 9 -59.73 3.42 24.96
CA ILE A 9 -58.82 4.20 24.13
C ILE A 9 -57.86 3.21 23.50
N ALA A 10 -57.99 2.99 22.15
CA ALA A 10 -57.03 2.25 21.37
C ALA A 10 -55.86 3.17 21.01
N LEU A 11 -54.66 2.92 21.61
CA LEU A 11 -53.42 3.58 21.23
C LEU A 11 -52.88 2.85 19.95
N LEU A 12 -53.00 3.51 18.78
CA LEU A 12 -52.28 3.11 17.58
C LEU A 12 -50.84 3.57 17.69
N THR A 13 -49.93 2.66 17.98
CA THR A 13 -48.48 2.90 17.86
C THR A 13 -48.04 2.72 16.41
N THR A 14 -47.84 3.84 15.70
CA THR A 14 -47.29 3.83 14.33
C THR A 14 -45.78 3.59 14.43
N THR A 15 -45.35 2.37 14.20
CA THR A 15 -43.93 2.02 14.11
C THR A 15 -43.42 2.40 12.71
N CYS A 16 -42.75 3.55 12.60
CA CYS A 16 -42.01 3.95 11.38
C CYS A 16 -40.80 3.04 11.24
N LEU A 17 -40.87 2.04 10.35
CA LEU A 17 -39.71 1.29 9.86
C LEU A 17 -38.91 2.19 8.95
N PHE A 18 -37.83 2.80 9.46
CA PHE A 18 -36.77 3.38 8.63
C PHE A 18 -36.00 2.23 7.99
N ALA A 19 -36.46 1.77 6.82
CA ALA A 19 -35.63 0.95 5.94
C ALA A 19 -34.53 1.85 5.36
N GLY A 20 -33.40 1.93 6.05
CA GLY A 20 -32.19 2.52 5.48
C GLY A 20 -31.80 1.72 4.23
N ALA A 21 -31.94 2.33 3.06
CA ALA A 21 -31.42 1.74 1.82
C ALA A 21 -29.90 1.66 1.95
N VAL A 22 -29.39 0.46 2.27
CA VAL A 22 -27.96 0.13 2.08
C VAL A 22 -27.75 0.18 0.58
N GLN A 23 -27.22 1.28 0.07
CA GLN A 23 -26.75 1.35 -1.30
C GLN A 23 -25.59 0.38 -1.41
N ALA A 24 -25.80 -0.73 -2.09
CA ALA A 24 -24.73 -1.64 -2.48
C ALA A 24 -23.85 -0.87 -3.48
N GLU A 25 -22.62 -0.53 -3.06
CA GLU A 25 -21.63 0.00 -3.98
C GLU A 25 -21.43 -1.00 -5.12
N GLY A 26 -21.43 -0.51 -6.35
CA GLY A 26 -21.18 -1.33 -7.52
C GLY A 26 -19.77 -1.96 -7.48
N PRO A 27 -19.45 -2.90 -8.38
CA PRO A 27 -18.12 -3.47 -8.44
C PRO A 27 -17.06 -2.38 -8.66
N PRO A 28 -15.88 -2.51 -8.00
CA PRO A 28 -14.83 -1.49 -8.10
C PRO A 28 -14.37 -1.31 -9.55
N SER A 29 -14.14 -0.06 -9.95
CA SER A 29 -13.59 0.29 -11.26
C SER A 29 -12.17 -0.30 -11.46
N LYS A 30 -11.69 -0.34 -12.70
CA LYS A 30 -10.32 -0.77 -13.00
C LYS A 30 -9.27 0.08 -12.27
N GLY A 31 -9.49 1.37 -12.16
CA GLY A 31 -8.60 2.27 -11.41
C GLY A 31 -8.56 1.95 -9.92
N GLU A 32 -9.71 1.72 -9.29
CA GLU A 32 -9.78 1.33 -7.87
C GLU A 32 -9.11 -0.02 -7.61
N GLN A 33 -9.29 -0.98 -8.51
CA GLN A 33 -8.60 -2.27 -8.43
C GLN A 33 -7.08 -2.10 -8.51
N ALA A 34 -6.57 -1.29 -9.46
CA ALA A 34 -5.15 -0.99 -9.61
C ALA A 34 -4.59 -0.22 -8.41
N LEU A 35 -5.35 0.73 -7.85
CA LEU A 35 -4.97 1.43 -6.61
C LEU A 35 -4.87 0.48 -5.42
N LYS A 36 -5.83 -0.43 -5.26
CA LYS A 36 -5.80 -1.46 -4.22
C LYS A 36 -4.60 -2.39 -4.39
N TYR A 37 -4.36 -2.88 -5.61
CA TYR A 37 -3.20 -3.70 -5.96
C TYR A 37 -1.89 -3.01 -5.58
N ARG A 38 -1.70 -1.76 -6.01
CA ARG A 38 -0.53 -0.94 -5.67
C ARG A 38 -0.31 -0.86 -4.16
N LYS A 39 -1.35 -0.48 -3.40
CA LYS A 39 -1.26 -0.36 -1.93
C LYS A 39 -0.90 -1.69 -1.27
N SER A 40 -1.46 -2.79 -1.74
CA SER A 40 -1.15 -4.13 -1.23
C SER A 40 0.32 -4.52 -1.49
N LEU A 41 0.83 -4.25 -2.68
CA LEU A 41 2.23 -4.52 -3.00
C LEU A 41 3.19 -3.70 -2.12
N TYR A 42 2.90 -2.41 -1.90
CA TYR A 42 3.72 -1.59 -1.01
C TYR A 42 3.67 -2.04 0.45
N GLN A 43 2.54 -2.58 0.92
CA GLN A 43 2.46 -3.20 2.25
C GLN A 43 3.35 -4.44 2.35
N VAL A 44 3.30 -5.32 1.35
CA VAL A 44 4.16 -6.52 1.31
C VAL A 44 5.63 -6.15 1.19
N LEU A 45 5.95 -5.11 0.37
CA LEU A 45 7.30 -4.57 0.26
C LEU A 45 7.80 -4.07 1.62
N ALA A 46 7.04 -3.23 2.30
CA ALA A 46 7.39 -2.67 3.61
C ALA A 46 7.57 -3.75 4.69
N TRP A 47 6.73 -4.78 4.68
CA TRP A 47 6.84 -5.93 5.58
C TRP A 47 8.17 -6.68 5.43
N ASN A 48 8.72 -6.72 4.21
CA ASN A 48 10.01 -7.35 3.97
C ASN A 48 11.17 -6.37 4.19
N PHE A 49 11.03 -5.11 3.78
CA PHE A 49 12.10 -4.12 3.83
C PHE A 49 12.37 -3.59 5.25
N GLY A 50 11.35 -3.44 6.09
CA GLY A 50 11.46 -2.91 7.44
C GLY A 50 12.42 -3.69 8.35
N PRO A 51 12.27 -5.02 8.53
CA PRO A 51 13.19 -5.83 9.32
C PRO A 51 14.63 -5.82 8.79
N MET A 52 14.84 -5.77 7.47
CA MET A 52 16.17 -5.59 6.88
C MET A 52 16.77 -4.26 7.29
N GLY A 53 15.97 -3.20 7.35
CA GLY A 53 16.40 -1.89 7.84
C GLY A 53 16.81 -1.90 9.31
N ALA A 54 16.13 -2.66 10.16
CA ALA A 54 16.51 -2.84 11.56
C ALA A 54 17.88 -3.53 11.69
N MET A 55 18.13 -4.58 10.90
CA MET A 55 19.42 -5.26 10.84
C MET A 55 20.52 -4.35 10.28
N ALA A 56 20.27 -3.66 9.17
CA ALA A 56 21.23 -2.76 8.52
C ALA A 56 21.64 -1.58 9.43
N GLN A 57 20.72 -1.12 10.30
CA GLN A 57 20.98 -0.06 11.29
C GLN A 57 21.57 -0.59 12.61
N GLY A 58 21.76 -1.89 12.76
CA GLY A 58 22.27 -2.49 13.99
C GLY A 58 21.28 -2.45 15.17
N LYS A 59 19.98 -2.23 14.91
CA LYS A 59 18.93 -2.24 15.94
C LYS A 59 18.59 -3.65 16.42
N VAL A 60 18.83 -4.63 15.56
CA VAL A 60 18.73 -6.07 15.86
C VAL A 60 19.94 -6.79 15.27
N PRO A 61 20.29 -7.99 15.77
CA PRO A 61 21.36 -8.80 15.20
C PRO A 61 21.13 -9.09 13.71
N TYR A 62 22.21 -9.12 12.94
CA TYR A 62 22.16 -9.52 11.53
C TYR A 62 21.98 -11.03 11.40
N ASP A 63 20.89 -11.43 10.76
CA ASP A 63 20.64 -12.80 10.32
C ASP A 63 20.74 -12.83 8.80
N ALA A 64 21.82 -13.42 8.28
CA ALA A 64 22.09 -13.46 6.84
C ALA A 64 21.02 -14.23 6.07
N ALA A 65 20.50 -15.33 6.62
CA ALA A 65 19.47 -16.13 5.98
C ALA A 65 18.13 -15.39 5.88
N GLU A 66 17.71 -14.74 6.96
CA GLU A 66 16.50 -13.92 6.98
C GLU A 66 16.63 -12.70 6.08
N PHE A 67 17.78 -12.02 6.12
CA PHE A 67 18.04 -10.85 5.27
C PHE A 67 17.97 -11.23 3.78
N SER A 68 18.65 -12.31 3.38
CA SER A 68 18.64 -12.81 2.00
C SER A 68 17.24 -13.20 1.53
N ARG A 69 16.50 -13.94 2.34
CA ARG A 69 15.10 -14.32 2.04
C ARG A 69 14.20 -13.12 1.78
N ARG A 70 14.36 -12.05 2.58
CA ARG A 70 13.60 -10.80 2.44
C ARG A 70 14.04 -10.00 1.22
N ALA A 71 15.35 -9.95 0.96
CA ALA A 71 15.89 -9.28 -0.22
C ALA A 71 15.38 -9.92 -1.52
N ASP A 72 15.33 -11.24 -1.60
CA ASP A 72 14.75 -11.96 -2.74
C ASP A 72 13.28 -11.59 -2.97
N ARG A 73 12.48 -11.46 -1.90
CA ARG A 73 11.08 -11.03 -2.00
C ARG A 73 10.94 -9.59 -2.47
N VAL A 74 11.80 -8.69 -1.99
CA VAL A 74 11.83 -7.29 -2.43
C VAL A 74 12.15 -7.23 -3.93
N ALA A 75 13.17 -7.96 -4.40
CA ALA A 75 13.53 -8.03 -5.80
C ALA A 75 12.41 -8.62 -6.68
N LEU A 76 11.64 -9.57 -6.16
CA LEU A 76 10.48 -10.14 -6.86
C LEU A 76 9.32 -9.15 -6.98
N ILE A 77 9.07 -8.35 -5.95
CA ILE A 77 7.94 -7.42 -5.89
C ILE A 77 8.22 -6.13 -6.67
N ALA A 78 9.46 -5.65 -6.67
CA ALA A 78 9.82 -4.36 -7.26
C ALA A 78 9.34 -4.17 -8.72
N PRO A 79 9.48 -5.14 -9.64
CA PRO A 79 8.96 -5.00 -11.01
C PRO A 79 7.44 -4.84 -11.09
N MET A 80 6.70 -5.46 -10.17
CA MET A 80 5.23 -5.44 -10.17
C MET A 80 4.66 -4.08 -9.76
N LEU A 81 5.44 -3.25 -9.04
CA LEU A 81 4.96 -1.97 -8.53
C LEU A 81 4.51 -1.02 -9.64
N SER A 82 5.16 -1.03 -10.80
CA SER A 82 4.84 -0.16 -11.93
C SER A 82 3.44 -0.42 -12.51
N GLU A 83 2.93 -1.64 -12.40
CA GLU A 83 1.59 -2.04 -12.86
C GLU A 83 0.47 -1.30 -12.11
N GLY A 84 0.73 -0.85 -10.88
CA GLY A 84 -0.23 -0.14 -10.04
C GLY A 84 -0.44 1.34 -10.38
N PHE A 85 0.12 1.85 -11.50
CA PHE A 85 0.04 3.25 -11.91
C PHE A 85 -0.55 3.47 -13.32
N PRO A 86 -1.66 2.79 -13.69
CA PRO A 86 -2.35 3.10 -14.94
C PRO A 86 -3.05 4.46 -14.85
N ALA A 87 -3.35 5.06 -16.02
CA ALA A 87 -3.93 6.41 -16.10
C ALA A 87 -5.25 6.56 -15.31
N GLU A 88 -6.02 5.49 -15.21
CA GLU A 88 -7.28 5.42 -14.48
C GLU A 88 -7.14 5.64 -12.97
N THR A 89 -5.91 5.61 -12.44
CA THR A 89 -5.64 5.91 -11.01
C THR A 89 -5.34 7.38 -10.75
N ARG A 90 -5.28 8.24 -11.79
CA ARG A 90 -4.84 9.64 -11.68
C ARG A 90 -5.66 10.44 -10.67
N ASP A 91 -6.97 10.41 -10.83
CA ASP A 91 -7.90 11.29 -10.12
C ASP A 91 -8.64 10.56 -8.99
N LEU A 92 -8.16 9.38 -8.60
CA LEU A 92 -8.78 8.62 -7.53
C LEU A 92 -8.45 9.23 -6.16
N PRO A 93 -9.44 9.29 -5.27
CA PRO A 93 -9.18 9.68 -3.89
C PRO A 93 -8.21 8.70 -3.22
N ASN A 94 -7.42 9.20 -2.28
CA ASN A 94 -6.42 8.40 -1.55
C ASN A 94 -5.32 7.77 -2.43
N SER A 95 -5.09 8.31 -3.61
CA SER A 95 -4.00 7.90 -4.52
C SER A 95 -2.62 8.17 -3.91
N GLU A 96 -2.48 9.17 -3.03
CA GLU A 96 -1.22 9.62 -2.40
C GLU A 96 -0.15 10.07 -3.41
N LEU A 97 -0.53 10.36 -4.63
CA LEU A 97 0.38 10.82 -5.69
C LEU A 97 0.22 12.32 -5.93
N LYS A 98 1.36 12.99 -6.06
CA LYS A 98 1.40 14.37 -6.54
C LYS A 98 1.07 14.40 -8.03
N PRO A 99 0.35 15.45 -8.53
CA PRO A 99 0.09 15.63 -9.96
C PRO A 99 1.38 15.64 -10.82
N ALA A 100 2.50 16.04 -10.21
CA ALA A 100 3.82 16.05 -10.84
C ALA A 100 4.25 14.69 -11.42
N MET A 101 3.77 13.56 -10.86
CA MET A 101 4.07 12.23 -11.39
C MET A 101 3.51 12.06 -12.81
N TRP A 102 2.28 12.50 -13.02
CA TRP A 102 1.60 12.40 -14.31
C TRP A 102 2.20 13.32 -15.36
N ALA A 103 2.67 14.51 -14.93
CA ALA A 103 3.36 15.46 -15.79
C ALA A 103 4.79 15.03 -16.15
N ASN A 104 5.42 14.16 -15.37
CA ASN A 104 6.81 13.72 -15.54
C ASN A 104 6.92 12.19 -15.59
N ARG A 105 6.07 11.55 -16.37
CA ARG A 105 5.94 10.10 -16.43
C ARG A 105 7.26 9.39 -16.75
N ALA A 106 8.05 9.91 -17.69
CA ALA A 106 9.33 9.31 -18.07
C ALA A 106 10.34 9.31 -16.91
N ASP A 107 10.42 10.38 -16.10
CA ASP A 107 11.28 10.41 -14.91
C ASP A 107 10.75 9.46 -13.82
N PHE A 108 9.44 9.37 -13.65
CA PHE A 108 8.84 8.40 -12.73
C PHE A 108 9.20 6.96 -13.13
N ASP A 109 9.03 6.61 -14.40
CA ASP A 109 9.34 5.27 -14.92
C ASP A 109 10.84 4.94 -14.78
N ALA A 110 11.72 5.93 -14.99
CA ALA A 110 13.16 5.78 -14.74
C ALA A 110 13.48 5.48 -13.26
N LYS A 111 12.79 6.15 -12.32
CA LYS A 111 12.94 5.87 -10.88
C LYS A 111 12.40 4.49 -10.49
N MET A 112 11.30 4.05 -11.09
CA MET A 112 10.79 2.70 -10.89
C MET A 112 11.78 1.65 -11.41
N LYS A 113 12.40 1.89 -12.56
CA LYS A 113 13.46 1.03 -13.08
C LYS A 113 14.69 0.99 -12.16
N ASP A 114 15.14 2.13 -11.64
CA ASP A 114 16.26 2.17 -10.70
C ASP A 114 15.96 1.36 -9.43
N LEU A 115 14.75 1.43 -8.90
CA LEU A 115 14.31 0.58 -7.79
C LEU A 115 14.42 -0.91 -8.12
N VAL A 116 14.00 -1.32 -9.31
CA VAL A 116 14.11 -2.72 -9.77
C VAL A 116 15.57 -3.16 -9.81
N ASP A 117 16.43 -2.35 -10.44
CA ASP A 117 17.87 -2.67 -10.58
C ASP A 117 18.55 -2.74 -9.19
N ARG A 118 18.28 -1.79 -8.29
CA ARG A 118 18.84 -1.78 -6.92
C ARG A 118 18.32 -2.95 -6.08
N SER A 119 17.06 -3.31 -6.23
CA SER A 119 16.50 -4.46 -5.52
C SER A 119 17.15 -5.78 -5.97
N ALA A 120 17.43 -5.94 -7.24
CA ALA A 120 18.16 -7.10 -7.76
C ALA A 120 19.61 -7.16 -7.23
N ASN A 121 20.31 -6.00 -7.19
CA ASN A 121 21.63 -5.90 -6.60
C ASN A 121 21.61 -6.22 -5.10
N LEU A 122 20.59 -5.76 -4.37
CA LEU A 122 20.39 -6.06 -2.96
C LEU A 122 20.25 -7.58 -2.73
N ALA A 123 19.43 -8.24 -3.54
CA ALA A 123 19.26 -9.70 -3.46
C ALA A 123 20.58 -10.44 -3.73
N THR A 124 21.35 -9.98 -4.71
CA THR A 124 22.67 -10.55 -5.04
C THR A 124 23.65 -10.36 -3.88
N ALA A 125 23.78 -9.17 -3.33
CA ALA A 125 24.65 -8.87 -2.19
C ALA A 125 24.25 -9.66 -0.93
N ALA A 126 22.96 -9.79 -0.67
CA ALA A 126 22.44 -10.53 0.47
C ALA A 126 22.75 -12.03 0.40
N LYS A 127 22.74 -12.63 -0.80
CA LYS A 127 23.11 -14.04 -1.02
C LYS A 127 24.58 -14.36 -0.71
N ALA A 128 25.46 -13.38 -0.82
CA ALA A 128 26.86 -13.53 -0.44
C ALA A 128 27.06 -13.65 1.08
N GLY A 129 26.07 -13.26 1.89
CA GLY A 129 26.09 -13.37 3.35
C GLY A 129 26.96 -12.34 4.07
N ASP A 130 27.68 -11.48 3.33
CA ASP A 130 28.50 -10.41 3.88
C ASP A 130 27.64 -9.25 4.36
N PHE A 131 27.78 -8.91 5.65
CA PHE A 131 26.96 -7.84 6.27
C PHE A 131 27.25 -6.45 5.68
N ALA A 132 28.52 -6.13 5.42
CA ALA A 132 28.89 -4.81 4.94
C ALA A 132 28.33 -4.55 3.52
N GLN A 133 28.43 -5.55 2.64
CA GLN A 133 27.87 -5.49 1.28
C GLN A 133 26.35 -5.43 1.32
N SER A 134 25.71 -6.28 2.14
CA SER A 134 24.25 -6.30 2.31
C SER A 134 23.72 -4.97 2.82
N LYS A 135 24.39 -4.38 3.81
CA LYS A 135 24.07 -3.07 4.38
C LYS A 135 24.20 -1.95 3.35
N ALA A 136 25.28 -1.92 2.58
CA ALA A 136 25.48 -0.91 1.53
C ALA A 136 24.37 -0.99 0.47
N ALA A 137 24.11 -2.19 -0.06
CA ALA A 137 23.06 -2.41 -1.06
C ALA A 137 21.65 -2.10 -0.51
N PHE A 138 21.39 -2.34 0.77
CA PHE A 138 20.15 -1.94 1.43
C PHE A 138 19.94 -0.43 1.40
N PHE A 139 20.95 0.36 1.80
CA PHE A 139 20.84 1.81 1.81
C PHE A 139 20.75 2.39 0.40
N ASP A 140 21.45 1.82 -0.58
CA ASP A 140 21.30 2.20 -1.98
C ASP A 140 19.85 2.01 -2.46
N THR A 141 19.24 0.87 -2.14
CA THR A 141 17.83 0.61 -2.45
C THR A 141 16.90 1.57 -1.70
N ALA A 142 17.14 1.85 -0.41
CA ALA A 142 16.35 2.79 0.37
C ALA A 142 16.40 4.21 -0.20
N ASN A 143 17.53 4.62 -0.74
CA ASN A 143 17.69 5.93 -1.37
C ASN A 143 16.83 6.08 -2.63
N THR A 144 16.59 5.03 -3.41
CA THR A 144 15.67 5.09 -4.55
C THR A 144 14.24 5.33 -4.10
N CYS A 145 13.82 4.68 -3.01
CA CYS A 145 12.49 4.91 -2.42
C CYS A 145 12.33 6.37 -2.01
N LYS A 146 13.31 6.90 -1.28
CA LYS A 146 13.30 8.30 -0.84
C LYS A 146 13.25 9.28 -2.01
N ALA A 147 14.10 9.11 -3.02
CA ALA A 147 14.18 9.99 -4.18
C ALA A 147 12.86 10.05 -5.00
N CYS A 148 12.11 8.93 -5.03
CA CYS A 148 10.80 8.87 -5.65
C CYS A 148 9.73 9.54 -4.76
N HIS A 149 9.72 9.24 -3.45
CA HIS A 149 8.75 9.77 -2.49
C HIS A 149 8.85 11.29 -2.37
N ASP A 150 10.03 11.85 -2.23
CA ASP A 150 10.23 13.31 -2.12
C ASP A 150 9.60 14.06 -3.30
N LYS A 151 9.66 13.48 -4.49
CA LYS A 151 9.19 14.12 -5.72
C LYS A 151 7.71 13.85 -6.02
N TYR A 152 7.22 12.65 -5.77
CA TYR A 152 5.95 12.17 -6.32
C TYR A 152 4.92 11.71 -5.30
N LYS A 153 5.28 11.52 -4.01
CA LYS A 153 4.34 11.10 -2.97
C LYS A 153 3.88 12.29 -2.13
N ASN A 154 2.56 12.38 -1.86
CA ASN A 154 2.06 13.30 -0.85
C ASN A 154 2.49 12.84 0.56
N GLU A 155 2.69 13.79 1.45
CA GLU A 155 2.97 13.55 2.88
C GLU A 155 1.72 13.07 3.61
#